data_c5adf6aa3cea12358687a29893b69d5d
#
_entry.id   c5adf6aa3cea12358687a29893b69d5d
#
_cell.length_a   1.000
_cell.length_b   1.000
_cell.length_c   1.000
_cell.angle_alpha   90.00
_cell.angle_beta   90.00
_cell.angle_gamma   90.00
#
_symmetry.space_group_name_H-M   'P 1'
#
loop_
_entity.id
_entity.type
_entity.pdbx_description
1 polymer ?
#
loop_
_entity_poly.entity_id
_entity_poly.type
_entity_poly.pdbx_seq_one_letter_code
_entity_poly.pdbx_strand_id
1 'polypeptide(L)'
;MQGQLFAETIRSFDGVEYLLFPKIMGLAERGWNAYPAWEGLQGAQEQRAFDKALALYYEKISEIEMPYWAKNGINFRLPHPGLLVKDGKLYANVAIQGAGIRYTTDGSEPTMQSALWEMPVECDAPVVKAKTFYQGKESLPIMLKTE
;
A
#
# COMPACT_ATOMS: atom_id res chain seq x y z
N MET A 1 24.34 2.47 2.72
CA MET A 1 23.06 2.18 2.03
C MET A 1 22.83 3.30 1.02
N GLN A 2 22.26 3.00 -0.16
CA GLN A 2 22.05 3.96 -1.23
C GLN A 2 20.66 3.75 -1.84
N GLY A 3 19.90 4.84 -2.02
CA GLY A 3 18.66 4.85 -2.80
C GLY A 3 18.91 5.64 -4.09
N GLN A 4 18.28 5.21 -5.19
CA GLN A 4 18.35 5.89 -6.48
C GLN A 4 16.94 6.22 -6.97
N LEU A 5 16.76 7.42 -7.51
CA LEU A 5 15.56 7.86 -8.18
C LEU A 5 15.91 8.13 -9.65
N PHE A 6 15.32 7.33 -10.54
CA PHE A 6 15.47 7.52 -11.98
C PHE A 6 14.45 8.56 -12.45
N ALA A 7 14.94 9.66 -13.04
CA ALA A 7 14.15 10.87 -13.25
C ALA A 7 13.75 11.10 -14.72
N GLU A 8 14.00 10.16 -15.64
CA GLU A 8 13.83 10.35 -17.08
C GLU A 8 12.39 10.72 -17.49
N THR A 9 11.41 10.26 -16.72
CA THR A 9 9.99 10.51 -16.99
C THR A 9 9.36 11.52 -16.04
N ILE A 10 10.11 12.04 -15.07
CA ILE A 10 9.60 12.99 -14.07
C ILE A 10 9.50 14.37 -14.71
N ARG A 11 8.33 15.03 -14.62
CA ARG A 11 8.05 16.32 -15.22
C ARG A 11 7.75 17.43 -14.20
N SER A 12 7.58 17.08 -12.91
CA SER A 12 7.23 18.03 -11.85
C SER A 12 7.81 17.59 -10.52
N PHE A 13 7.86 18.52 -9.57
CA PHE A 13 8.26 18.20 -8.20
C PHE A 13 7.29 17.24 -7.52
N ASP A 14 5.98 17.40 -7.76
CA ASP A 14 4.95 16.44 -7.31
C ASP A 14 5.23 15.02 -7.80
N GLY A 15 5.76 14.87 -9.02
CA GLY A 15 6.18 13.57 -9.56
C GLY A 15 7.36 12.97 -8.80
N VAL A 16 8.31 13.81 -8.37
CA VAL A 16 9.43 13.38 -7.49
C VAL A 16 8.88 12.87 -6.18
N GLU A 17 8.04 13.64 -5.50
CA GLU A 17 7.43 13.27 -4.22
C GLU A 17 6.61 11.98 -4.34
N TYR A 18 5.79 11.85 -5.37
CA TYR A 18 4.99 10.65 -5.63
C TYR A 18 5.83 9.38 -5.78
N LEU A 19 6.99 9.47 -6.40
CA LEU A 19 7.89 8.33 -6.58
C LEU A 19 8.73 8.05 -5.32
N LEU A 20 9.00 9.07 -4.53
CA LEU A 20 9.84 9.01 -3.34
C LEU A 20 9.07 8.51 -2.12
N PHE A 21 7.89 9.07 -1.86
CA PHE A 21 7.07 8.76 -0.69
C PHE A 21 6.02 7.68 -0.98
N PRO A 22 5.82 6.70 -0.10
CA PRO A 22 6.50 6.49 1.20
C PRO A 22 7.80 5.67 1.13
N LYS A 23 8.29 5.30 -0.03
CA LYS A 23 9.42 4.36 -0.21
C LYS A 23 10.71 4.79 0.51
N ILE A 24 10.98 6.10 0.53
CA ILE A 24 12.17 6.65 1.20
C ILE A 24 12.17 6.37 2.70
N MET A 25 11.00 6.19 3.31
CA MET A 25 10.89 5.85 4.73
C MET A 25 11.50 4.48 5.04
N GLY A 26 11.39 3.52 4.12
CA GLY A 26 12.06 2.21 4.27
C GLY A 26 13.58 2.33 4.22
N LEU A 27 14.11 3.24 3.40
CA LEU A 27 15.54 3.54 3.38
C LEU A 27 15.99 4.22 4.68
N ALA A 28 15.19 5.18 5.17
CA ALA A 28 15.44 5.87 6.43
C ALA A 28 15.40 4.90 7.62
N GLU A 29 14.39 4.04 7.70
CA GLU A 29 14.29 3.00 8.74
C GLU A 29 15.55 2.13 8.80
N ARG A 30 16.03 1.66 7.65
CA ARG A 30 17.26 0.87 7.56
C ARG A 30 18.52 1.69 7.87
N GLY A 31 18.53 2.98 7.61
CA GLY A 31 19.65 3.87 7.92
C GLY A 31 19.77 4.16 9.41
N TRP A 32 18.63 4.34 10.10
CA TRP A 32 18.61 4.66 11.54
C TRP A 32 18.60 3.40 12.42
N ASN A 33 18.02 2.30 11.94
CA ASN A 33 17.93 1.02 12.65
C ASN A 33 18.94 0.02 12.07
N ALA A 34 20.20 0.18 12.45
CA ALA A 34 21.30 -0.63 11.94
C ALA A 34 21.20 -2.12 12.34
N TYR A 35 20.57 -2.40 13.49
CA TYR A 35 20.43 -3.74 14.07
C TYR A 35 18.96 -4.00 14.43
N PRO A 36 18.09 -4.27 13.46
CA PRO A 36 16.69 -4.56 13.73
C PRO A 36 16.54 -5.86 14.51
N ALA A 37 15.50 -5.94 15.35
CA ALA A 37 15.27 -7.07 16.27
C ALA A 37 15.09 -8.43 15.59
N TRP A 38 14.81 -8.47 14.31
CA TRP A 38 14.68 -9.70 13.52
C TRP A 38 15.99 -10.16 12.88
N GLU A 39 17.00 -9.30 12.78
CA GLU A 39 18.30 -9.62 12.19
C GLU A 39 19.08 -10.60 13.10
N GLY A 40 19.58 -11.67 12.51
CA GLY A 40 20.29 -12.73 13.25
C GLY A 40 19.41 -13.82 13.86
N LEU A 41 18.07 -13.66 13.81
CA LEU A 41 17.13 -14.73 14.10
C LEU A 41 16.98 -15.67 12.89
N GLN A 42 16.32 -16.82 13.07
CA GLN A 42 16.10 -17.79 12.01
C GLN A 42 14.67 -18.37 12.04
N GLY A 43 14.19 -18.74 10.87
CA GLY A 43 12.93 -19.46 10.69
C GLY A 43 11.72 -18.70 11.25
N ALA A 44 10.85 -19.39 11.99
CA ALA A 44 9.61 -18.80 12.50
C ALA A 44 9.81 -17.67 13.52
N GLN A 45 10.97 -17.59 14.18
CA GLN A 45 11.26 -16.49 15.11
C GLN A 45 11.61 -15.22 14.34
N GLU A 46 12.44 -15.33 13.32
CA GLU A 46 12.76 -14.24 12.41
C GLU A 46 11.50 -13.68 11.76
N GLN A 47 10.67 -14.55 11.19
CA GLN A 47 9.44 -14.15 10.53
C GLN A 47 8.51 -13.38 11.48
N ARG A 48 8.27 -13.88 12.69
CA ARG A 48 7.42 -13.17 13.67
C ARG A 48 7.98 -11.81 14.09
N ALA A 49 9.31 -11.72 14.28
CA ALA A 49 9.96 -10.48 14.65
C ALA A 49 9.92 -9.46 13.48
N PHE A 50 10.12 -9.93 12.25
CA PHE A 50 9.98 -9.13 11.04
C PHE A 50 8.55 -8.63 10.85
N ASP A 51 7.55 -9.51 10.95
CA ASP A 51 6.13 -9.14 10.79
C ASP A 51 5.71 -8.08 11.81
N LYS A 52 6.18 -8.22 13.06
CA LYS A 52 5.94 -7.21 14.10
C LYS A 52 6.61 -5.87 13.76
N ALA A 53 7.85 -5.88 13.31
CA ALA A 53 8.57 -4.67 12.92
C ALA A 53 7.90 -4.00 11.70
N LEU A 54 7.45 -4.79 10.73
CA LEU A 54 6.74 -4.32 9.55
C LEU A 54 5.39 -3.70 9.90
N ALA A 55 4.63 -4.31 10.81
CA ALA A 55 3.36 -3.77 11.29
C ALA A 55 3.56 -2.39 11.96
N LEU A 56 4.54 -2.26 12.86
CA LEU A 56 4.89 -0.99 13.50
C LEU A 56 5.38 0.07 12.50
N TYR A 57 6.11 -0.34 11.48
CA TYR A 57 6.55 0.54 10.41
C TYR A 57 5.36 1.13 9.64
N TYR A 58 4.40 0.29 9.23
CA TYR A 58 3.21 0.77 8.52
C TYR A 58 2.26 1.57 9.41
N GLU A 59 2.17 1.25 10.70
CA GLU A 59 1.43 2.04 11.69
C GLU A 59 1.97 3.47 11.75
N LYS A 60 3.29 3.64 11.91
CA LYS A 60 3.92 4.96 11.92
C LYS A 60 3.70 5.73 10.62
N ILE A 61 3.82 5.06 9.48
CA ILE A 61 3.58 5.69 8.18
C ILE A 61 2.14 6.17 8.07
N SER A 62 1.17 5.32 8.40
CA SER A 62 -0.25 5.66 8.26
C SER A 62 -0.73 6.69 9.29
N GLU A 63 -0.27 6.61 10.54
CA GLU A 63 -0.81 7.45 11.62
C GLU A 63 -0.03 8.76 11.83
N ILE A 64 1.24 8.82 11.42
CA ILE A 64 2.10 9.97 11.67
C ILE A 64 2.51 10.64 10.35
N GLU A 65 3.17 9.87 9.47
CA GLU A 65 3.83 10.44 8.30
C GLU A 65 2.84 10.87 7.22
N MET A 66 1.90 10.02 6.85
CA MET A 66 0.91 10.36 5.82
C MET A 66 0.02 11.54 6.19
N PRO A 67 -0.52 11.66 7.43
CA PRO A 67 -1.23 12.86 7.86
C PRO A 67 -0.35 14.11 7.83
N TYR A 68 0.91 13.99 8.22
CA TYR A 68 1.86 15.11 8.14
C TYR A 68 2.10 15.54 6.69
N TRP A 69 2.32 14.61 5.77
CA TRP A 69 2.50 14.92 4.35
C TRP A 69 1.25 15.56 3.75
N ALA A 70 0.08 15.01 4.02
CA ALA A 70 -1.19 15.56 3.55
C ALA A 70 -1.41 17.00 4.04
N LYS A 71 -1.15 17.27 5.33
CA LYS A 71 -1.27 18.60 5.94
C LYS A 71 -0.29 19.61 5.33
N ASN A 72 0.90 19.19 4.95
CA ASN A 72 1.94 20.06 4.41
C ASN A 72 1.97 20.11 2.88
N GLY A 73 0.99 19.53 2.19
CA GLY A 73 0.91 19.54 0.74
C GLY A 73 1.97 18.69 0.04
N ILE A 74 2.64 17.79 0.78
CA ILE A 74 3.62 16.85 0.22
C ILE A 74 2.86 15.74 -0.51
N ASN A 75 3.18 15.51 -1.77
CA ASN A 75 2.57 14.43 -2.52
C ASN A 75 3.19 13.09 -2.11
N PHE A 76 2.38 12.05 -2.07
CA PHE A 76 2.82 10.69 -1.79
C PHE A 76 1.98 9.67 -2.54
N ARG A 77 2.59 8.55 -2.84
CA ARG A 77 1.92 7.43 -3.49
C ARG A 77 1.18 6.61 -2.46
N LEU A 78 -0.13 6.46 -2.66
CA LEU A 78 -0.91 5.50 -1.91
C LEU A 78 -0.75 4.11 -2.57
N PRO A 79 -0.34 3.06 -1.83
CA PRO A 79 -0.22 1.73 -2.40
C PRO A 79 -1.58 1.22 -2.85
N HIS A 80 -1.62 0.61 -4.04
CA HIS A 80 -2.81 -0.12 -4.49
C HIS A 80 -2.99 -1.40 -3.64
N PRO A 81 -4.23 -1.92 -3.54
CA PRO A 81 -4.49 -3.13 -2.76
C PRO A 81 -3.91 -4.38 -3.44
N GLY A 82 -3.56 -5.39 -2.65
CA GLY A 82 -3.41 -6.74 -3.14
C GLY A 82 -4.79 -7.36 -3.37
N LEU A 83 -4.97 -8.11 -4.45
CA LEU A 83 -6.20 -8.83 -4.76
C LEU A 83 -5.91 -10.30 -5.01
N LEU A 84 -6.77 -11.16 -4.52
CA LEU A 84 -6.75 -12.60 -4.78
C LEU A 84 -8.18 -13.11 -4.85
N VAL A 85 -8.51 -13.87 -5.91
CA VAL A 85 -9.72 -14.71 -5.93
C VAL A 85 -9.30 -16.14 -5.65
N LYS A 86 -9.90 -16.72 -4.62
CA LYS A 86 -9.66 -18.09 -4.19
C LYS A 86 -10.96 -18.71 -3.71
N ASP A 87 -11.24 -19.93 -4.15
CA ASP A 87 -12.45 -20.69 -3.79
C ASP A 87 -13.74 -19.88 -4.02
N GLY A 88 -13.81 -19.14 -5.14
CA GLY A 88 -14.95 -18.31 -5.50
C GLY A 88 -15.11 -17.03 -4.67
N LYS A 89 -14.11 -16.65 -3.87
CA LYS A 89 -14.13 -15.45 -3.02
C LYS A 89 -13.02 -14.47 -3.33
N LEU A 90 -13.36 -13.21 -3.34
CA LEU A 90 -12.41 -12.09 -3.44
C LEU A 90 -11.83 -11.78 -2.06
N TYR A 91 -10.54 -11.86 -1.96
CA TYR A 91 -9.73 -11.37 -0.86
C TYR A 91 -8.98 -10.13 -1.30
N ALA A 92 -8.91 -9.14 -0.41
CA ALA A 92 -8.11 -7.95 -0.63
C ALA A 92 -7.35 -7.57 0.64
N ASN A 93 -6.23 -6.89 0.48
CA ASN A 93 -5.49 -6.32 1.59
C ASN A 93 -4.77 -5.04 1.18
N VAL A 94 -4.46 -4.21 2.15
CA VAL A 94 -3.56 -3.06 1.99
C VAL A 94 -2.78 -2.85 3.28
N ALA A 95 -1.53 -2.43 3.14
CA ALA A 95 -0.64 -2.27 4.29
C ALA A 95 -0.92 -1.01 5.13
N ILE A 96 -1.64 -0.02 4.58
CA ILE A 96 -1.94 1.25 5.25
C ILE A 96 -3.14 1.07 6.16
N GLN A 97 -2.95 1.28 7.45
CA GLN A 97 -4.03 1.22 8.44
C GLN A 97 -5.03 2.36 8.22
N GLY A 98 -6.31 2.05 8.39
CA GLY A 98 -7.40 3.00 8.16
C GLY A 98 -7.70 3.33 6.71
N ALA A 99 -6.98 2.73 5.75
CA ALA A 99 -7.31 2.86 4.34
C ALA A 99 -8.46 1.93 3.94
N GLY A 100 -9.42 2.45 3.16
CA GLY A 100 -10.52 1.67 2.58
C GLY A 100 -10.12 1.10 1.22
N ILE A 101 -10.53 -0.14 0.94
CA ILE A 101 -10.41 -0.75 -0.39
C ILE A 101 -11.78 -0.72 -1.04
N ARG A 102 -11.88 -0.06 -2.21
CA ARG A 102 -13.10 -0.08 -3.01
C ARG A 102 -12.86 -0.84 -4.30
N TYR A 103 -13.88 -1.58 -4.71
CA TYR A 103 -13.77 -2.46 -5.88
C TYR A 103 -15.01 -2.42 -6.77
N THR A 104 -14.83 -2.88 -8.01
CA THR A 104 -15.87 -3.11 -9.01
C THR A 104 -15.67 -4.48 -9.66
N THR A 105 -16.74 -5.08 -10.12
CA THR A 105 -16.75 -6.40 -10.78
C THR A 105 -17.20 -6.34 -12.22
N ASP A 106 -17.46 -5.15 -12.73
CA ASP A 106 -17.92 -4.86 -14.10
C ASP A 106 -16.82 -4.23 -14.97
N GLY A 107 -15.59 -4.11 -14.44
CA GLY A 107 -14.47 -3.49 -15.13
C GLY A 107 -14.45 -1.96 -15.09
N SER A 108 -15.45 -1.30 -14.49
CA SER A 108 -15.45 0.14 -14.29
C SER A 108 -14.36 0.59 -13.30
N GLU A 109 -13.98 1.87 -13.32
CA GLU A 109 -13.03 2.43 -12.36
C GLU A 109 -13.68 2.55 -10.97
N PRO A 110 -13.04 2.00 -9.90
CA PRO A 110 -13.50 2.18 -8.54
C PRO A 110 -13.47 3.64 -8.11
N THR A 111 -14.53 4.09 -7.48
CA THR A 111 -14.72 5.43 -6.91
C THR A 111 -15.09 5.34 -5.43
N MET A 112 -15.20 6.48 -4.76
CA MET A 112 -15.68 6.52 -3.36
C MET A 112 -17.10 5.97 -3.17
N GLN A 113 -17.88 5.85 -4.24
CA GLN A 113 -19.24 5.28 -4.23
C GLN A 113 -19.25 3.77 -4.54
N SER A 114 -18.15 3.21 -5.01
CA SER A 114 -18.03 1.77 -5.28
C SER A 114 -18.08 0.95 -3.99
N ALA A 115 -18.36 -0.34 -4.12
CA ALA A 115 -18.43 -1.27 -2.99
C ALA A 115 -17.15 -1.21 -2.14
N LEU A 116 -17.33 -1.12 -0.81
CA LEU A 116 -16.25 -1.19 0.15
C LEU A 116 -15.97 -2.68 0.45
N TRP A 117 -14.73 -3.06 0.36
CA TRP A 117 -14.30 -4.38 0.77
C TRP A 117 -13.96 -4.38 2.28
N GLU A 118 -14.66 -5.17 3.06
CA GLU A 118 -14.43 -5.31 4.51
C GLU A 118 -14.06 -6.75 4.89
N MET A 119 -14.55 -7.73 4.12
CA MET A 119 -14.31 -9.15 4.34
C MET A 119 -14.36 -9.89 3.00
N PRO A 120 -13.91 -11.15 2.95
CA PRO A 120 -14.01 -11.95 1.73
C PRO A 120 -15.45 -12.03 1.22
N VAL A 121 -15.67 -11.68 -0.04
CA VAL A 121 -16.98 -11.66 -0.71
C VAL A 121 -17.01 -12.66 -1.86
N GLU A 122 -18.16 -13.26 -2.12
CA GLU A 122 -18.37 -14.12 -3.28
C GLU A 122 -18.06 -13.35 -4.56
N CYS A 123 -17.27 -13.95 -5.44
CA CYS A 123 -16.81 -13.31 -6.67
C CYS A 123 -16.60 -14.35 -7.78
N ASP A 124 -17.47 -14.33 -8.75
CA ASP A 124 -17.43 -15.10 -9.99
C ASP A 124 -17.20 -14.20 -11.22
N ALA A 125 -16.96 -12.92 -11.00
CA ALA A 125 -16.74 -11.95 -12.05
C ALA A 125 -15.42 -12.20 -12.78
N PRO A 126 -15.39 -12.07 -14.13
CA PRO A 126 -14.17 -12.31 -14.93
C PRO A 126 -13.09 -11.22 -14.72
N VAL A 127 -13.48 -10.07 -14.20
CA VAL A 127 -12.57 -8.93 -13.95
C VAL A 127 -12.98 -8.24 -12.66
N VAL A 128 -11.99 -7.99 -11.81
CA VAL A 128 -12.14 -7.15 -10.62
C VAL A 128 -11.13 -6.01 -10.72
N LYS A 129 -11.61 -4.78 -10.53
CA LYS A 129 -10.75 -3.62 -10.32
C LYS A 129 -10.87 -3.13 -8.89
N ALA A 130 -9.78 -2.66 -8.32
CA ALA A 130 -9.79 -2.07 -6.99
C ALA A 130 -8.81 -0.90 -6.85
N LYS A 131 -9.13 0.00 -5.93
CA LYS A 131 -8.28 1.10 -5.49
C LYS A 131 -8.27 1.18 -3.97
N THR A 132 -7.19 1.69 -3.43
CA THR A 132 -7.09 2.13 -2.04
C THR A 132 -7.50 3.59 -1.93
N PHE A 133 -8.27 3.92 -0.91
CA PHE A 133 -8.68 5.28 -0.56
C PHE A 133 -8.25 5.62 0.86
N TYR A 134 -7.62 6.77 1.04
CA TYR A 134 -7.15 7.23 2.34
C TYR A 134 -7.11 8.76 2.39
N GLN A 135 -7.84 9.37 3.35
CA GLN A 135 -7.85 10.82 3.59
C GLN A 135 -8.00 11.68 2.32
N GLY A 136 -8.98 11.32 1.46
CA GLY A 136 -9.25 12.05 0.23
C GLY A 136 -8.31 11.76 -0.94
N LYS A 137 -7.29 10.92 -0.74
CA LYS A 137 -6.42 10.41 -1.81
C LYS A 137 -6.87 9.02 -2.28
N GLU A 138 -6.53 8.70 -3.52
CA GLU A 138 -6.75 7.38 -4.10
C GLU A 138 -5.47 6.82 -4.72
N SER A 139 -5.34 5.51 -4.72
CA SER A 139 -4.25 4.83 -5.43
C SER A 139 -4.53 4.75 -6.93
N LEU A 140 -3.50 4.39 -7.70
CA LEU A 140 -3.74 3.84 -9.03
C LEU A 140 -4.58 2.56 -8.91
N PRO A 141 -5.44 2.27 -9.93
CA PRO A 141 -6.21 1.04 -9.94
C PRO A 141 -5.31 -0.19 -10.11
N ILE A 142 -5.71 -1.28 -9.50
CA ILE A 142 -5.24 -2.60 -9.85
C ILE A 142 -6.38 -3.39 -10.49
N MET A 143 -6.05 -4.22 -11.46
CA MET A 143 -7.00 -5.10 -12.14
C MET A 143 -6.55 -6.56 -11.97
N LEU A 144 -7.47 -7.38 -11.51
CA LEU A 144 -7.34 -8.84 -11.46
C LEU A 144 -8.28 -9.43 -12.52
N LYS A 145 -7.75 -10.28 -13.39
CA LYS A 145 -8.54 -11.16 -14.25
C LYS A 145 -8.66 -12.50 -13.54
N THR A 146 -9.88 -12.95 -13.35
CA THR A 146 -10.18 -14.28 -12.81
C THR A 146 -10.31 -15.24 -13.99
N GLU A 147 -9.59 -16.35 -13.95
CA GLU A 147 -9.71 -17.43 -14.94
C GLU A 147 -10.92 -18.34 -14.60
#